data_9a7a75c76770acfd41cb5b5359e4195f
#
_entry.id   9a7a75c76770acfd41cb5b5359e4195f
#
_cell.length_a   1.000
_cell.length_b   1.000
_cell.length_c   1.000
_cell.angle_alpha   90.00
_cell.angle_beta   90.00
_cell.angle_gamma   90.00
#
_symmetry.space_group_name_H-M   'P 1'
#
loop_
_entity.id
_entity.type
_entity.pdbx_description
1 polymer ?
#
loop_
_entity_poly.entity_id
_entity_poly.type
_entity_poly.pdbx_seq_one_letter_code
_entity_poly.pdbx_strand_id
1 'polypeptide(L)'
;MAIELITGYAGSGHISSADAGRYNAGVCGNGRYVLGTGTKFEATVVSGNLVRIGSGDAVDQGRHIIIPQNATEDAPIENGSQNKTRIDVIALRYSKDTSTGIESASLVVIRGSEVTLGGTPSAPAVTTGNIFNGTAQDDMPLYHVLIEGTQIESVTKVFQEIPSLAEMGKAMHPVGSAYISFTNVNPAEVFGGTWVEEAQGKLLLGRSADHPAGSTGGKETVTLTEAQLPAHKHTGPSHTHQVPAHGHTASSASAGGHAHSIYRNKNAASGSSRYAIQGTAGTVDSISNGAHTHTITVANCAAFNTTSAGTGDTGTTGGGEAINIMNPFIAVYIWRRIA
;
A
#
# COMPACT_ATOMS: atom_id res chain seq x y z
N MET A 1 19.26 -56.36 -13.54
CA MET A 1 19.00 -55.65 -12.25
C MET A 1 18.33 -54.33 -12.54
N ALA A 2 17.36 -53.95 -11.74
CA ALA A 2 16.62 -52.68 -11.98
C ALA A 2 17.36 -51.43 -11.45
N ILE A 3 18.43 -51.62 -10.67
CA ILE A 3 19.22 -50.53 -10.07
C ILE A 3 20.65 -50.63 -10.60
N GLU A 4 21.15 -49.55 -11.18
CA GLU A 4 22.51 -49.39 -11.70
C GLU A 4 23.21 -48.19 -11.05
N LEU A 5 24.49 -48.34 -10.71
CA LEU A 5 25.35 -47.28 -10.28
C LEU A 5 26.14 -46.72 -11.47
N ILE A 6 25.66 -45.68 -12.12
CA ILE A 6 26.20 -45.12 -13.36
C ILE A 6 27.58 -44.52 -13.21
N THR A 7 27.85 -43.85 -12.09
CA THR A 7 29.11 -43.10 -11.84
C THR A 7 30.14 -43.92 -11.08
N GLY A 8 29.83 -45.17 -10.66
CA GLY A 8 30.75 -46.06 -10.00
C GLY A 8 31.76 -46.70 -10.95
N TYR A 9 32.96 -47.10 -10.41
CA TYR A 9 33.92 -47.85 -11.21
C TYR A 9 33.47 -49.31 -11.40
N ALA A 10 33.25 -49.71 -12.66
CA ALA A 10 32.79 -51.04 -12.98
C ALA A 10 33.85 -51.92 -13.69
N GLY A 11 35.14 -51.51 -13.62
CA GLY A 11 36.27 -52.23 -14.24
C GLY A 11 36.45 -51.93 -15.74
N SER A 12 35.49 -51.30 -16.39
CA SER A 12 35.56 -50.87 -17.79
C SER A 12 34.70 -49.59 -17.96
N GLY A 13 34.85 -48.89 -19.10
CA GLY A 13 34.00 -47.72 -19.42
C GLY A 13 32.54 -48.20 -19.59
N HIS A 14 31.62 -47.58 -18.87
CA HIS A 14 30.22 -48.01 -18.80
C HIS A 14 29.23 -46.85 -18.86
N ILE A 15 29.69 -45.58 -18.84
CA ILE A 15 28.83 -44.42 -19.00
C ILE A 15 28.51 -44.22 -20.47
N SER A 16 27.25 -44.35 -20.84
CA SER A 16 26.80 -44.08 -22.20
C SER A 16 26.46 -42.59 -22.41
N SER A 17 26.39 -42.16 -23.68
CA SER A 17 25.88 -40.82 -24.00
C SER A 17 24.44 -40.60 -23.52
N ALA A 18 23.65 -41.70 -23.49
CA ALA A 18 22.29 -41.67 -22.95
C ALA A 18 22.26 -41.40 -21.43
N ASP A 19 23.20 -42.00 -20.67
CA ASP A 19 23.29 -41.80 -19.21
C ASP A 19 23.74 -40.38 -18.88
N ALA A 20 24.79 -39.92 -19.54
CA ALA A 20 25.23 -38.53 -19.44
C ALA A 20 24.12 -37.54 -19.85
N GLY A 21 23.40 -37.83 -20.91
CA GLY A 21 22.29 -37.04 -21.40
C GLY A 21 21.12 -36.98 -20.39
N ARG A 22 20.76 -38.10 -19.75
CA ARG A 22 19.75 -38.09 -18.66
C ARG A 22 20.16 -37.26 -17.48
N TYR A 23 21.42 -37.32 -17.08
CA TYR A 23 21.93 -36.47 -16.00
C TYR A 23 21.84 -34.97 -16.36
N ASN A 24 22.33 -34.59 -17.54
CA ASN A 24 22.26 -33.19 -17.98
C ASN A 24 20.81 -32.69 -18.08
N ALA A 25 19.91 -33.49 -18.60
CA ALA A 25 18.48 -33.14 -18.66
C ALA A 25 17.85 -33.03 -17.28
N GLY A 26 18.29 -33.84 -16.30
CA GLY A 26 17.87 -33.73 -14.89
C GLY A 26 18.30 -32.42 -14.23
N VAL A 27 19.46 -31.89 -14.64
CA VAL A 27 20.00 -30.62 -14.11
C VAL A 27 19.49 -29.38 -14.86
N CYS A 28 19.52 -29.42 -16.19
CA CYS A 28 19.19 -28.26 -17.04
C CYS A 28 17.73 -28.23 -17.51
N GLY A 29 17.02 -29.36 -17.40
CA GLY A 29 15.72 -29.55 -18.03
C GLY A 29 15.84 -30.25 -19.40
N ASN A 30 14.71 -30.79 -19.89
CA ASN A 30 14.65 -31.56 -21.12
C ASN A 30 14.33 -30.68 -22.34
N GLY A 31 14.96 -29.51 -22.42
CA GLY A 31 14.80 -28.56 -23.53
C GLY A 31 16.10 -28.37 -24.32
N ARG A 32 16.17 -27.23 -24.99
CA ARG A 32 17.31 -26.75 -25.75
C ARG A 32 17.78 -25.45 -25.16
N TYR A 33 19.00 -25.45 -24.61
CA TYR A 33 19.50 -24.34 -23.81
C TYR A 33 20.94 -24.01 -24.13
N VAL A 34 21.27 -22.72 -24.12
CA VAL A 34 22.66 -22.24 -24.08
C VAL A 34 23.05 -21.96 -22.65
N LEU A 35 24.23 -22.41 -22.24
CA LEU A 35 24.77 -22.20 -20.90
C LEU A 35 25.52 -20.88 -20.82
N GLY A 36 25.74 -20.40 -19.61
CA GLY A 36 26.46 -19.13 -19.34
C GLY A 36 27.98 -19.18 -19.50
N THR A 37 28.49 -19.98 -20.45
CA THR A 37 29.93 -20.25 -20.68
C THR A 37 30.43 -19.69 -22.01
N GLY A 38 31.73 -19.46 -22.13
CA GLY A 38 32.35 -18.90 -23.33
C GLY A 38 31.76 -17.54 -23.70
N THR A 39 31.58 -17.30 -24.99
CA THR A 39 30.85 -16.13 -25.50
C THR A 39 29.36 -16.41 -25.70
N LYS A 40 28.84 -17.56 -25.21
CA LYS A 40 27.44 -17.99 -25.36
C LYS A 40 27.02 -18.08 -26.82
N PHE A 41 27.88 -18.58 -27.69
CA PHE A 41 27.69 -18.62 -29.13
C PHE A 41 27.42 -17.26 -29.76
N GLU A 42 28.03 -16.17 -29.27
CA GLU A 42 27.85 -14.83 -29.83
C GLU A 42 28.12 -14.84 -31.37
N ALA A 43 27.19 -14.22 -32.10
CA ALA A 43 27.29 -14.11 -33.55
C ALA A 43 27.92 -12.80 -33.99
N THR A 44 28.89 -12.86 -34.86
CA THR A 44 29.53 -11.71 -35.50
C THR A 44 29.42 -11.79 -37.01
N VAL A 45 28.85 -10.76 -37.63
CA VAL A 45 28.83 -10.66 -39.10
C VAL A 45 30.22 -10.30 -39.58
N VAL A 46 30.87 -11.23 -40.26
CA VAL A 46 32.21 -11.04 -40.79
C VAL A 46 32.20 -10.41 -42.18
N SER A 47 31.22 -10.81 -43.00
CA SER A 47 31.03 -10.27 -44.34
C SER A 47 29.50 -10.37 -44.72
N GLY A 48 29.13 -9.87 -45.90
CA GLY A 48 27.74 -9.94 -46.38
C GLY A 48 27.19 -11.34 -46.53
N ASN A 49 28.04 -12.37 -46.39
CA ASN A 49 27.65 -13.78 -46.55
C ASN A 49 28.34 -14.73 -45.56
N LEU A 50 28.85 -14.18 -44.44
CA LEU A 50 29.51 -14.97 -43.41
C LEU A 50 29.19 -14.47 -42.03
N VAL A 51 28.64 -15.36 -41.20
CA VAL A 51 28.44 -15.15 -39.77
C VAL A 51 29.38 -16.07 -39.02
N ARG A 52 30.13 -15.52 -38.06
CA ARG A 52 31.01 -16.29 -37.18
C ARG A 52 30.35 -16.45 -35.83
N ILE A 53 30.33 -17.69 -35.36
CA ILE A 53 29.78 -18.04 -34.03
C ILE A 53 30.93 -18.29 -33.09
N GLY A 54 30.92 -17.58 -31.93
CA GLY A 54 31.92 -17.69 -30.89
C GLY A 54 31.75 -18.94 -30.03
N SER A 55 32.67 -19.10 -29.08
CA SER A 55 32.68 -20.23 -28.14
C SER A 55 31.43 -20.26 -27.27
N GLY A 56 31.01 -21.46 -26.86
CA GLY A 56 29.86 -21.64 -25.97
C GLY A 56 29.54 -23.09 -25.74
N ASP A 57 28.64 -23.32 -24.82
CA ASP A 57 28.12 -24.63 -24.45
C ASP A 57 26.60 -24.62 -24.60
N ALA A 58 26.06 -25.64 -25.22
CA ALA A 58 24.62 -25.89 -25.32
C ALA A 58 24.24 -27.26 -24.76
N VAL A 59 23.07 -27.37 -24.25
CA VAL A 59 22.44 -28.66 -23.89
C VAL A 59 21.18 -28.82 -24.74
N ASP A 60 21.23 -29.74 -25.66
CA ASP A 60 20.10 -30.12 -26.51
C ASP A 60 19.53 -31.45 -26.05
N GLN A 61 18.38 -31.41 -25.37
CA GLN A 61 17.74 -32.59 -24.78
C GLN A 61 18.75 -33.50 -24.04
N GLY A 62 19.61 -32.85 -23.21
CA GLY A 62 20.64 -33.49 -22.43
C GLY A 62 21.96 -33.76 -23.18
N ARG A 63 22.03 -33.64 -24.50
CA ARG A 63 23.30 -33.74 -25.26
C ARG A 63 24.06 -32.43 -25.12
N HIS A 64 25.31 -32.53 -24.67
CA HIS A 64 26.19 -31.38 -24.50
C HIS A 64 26.95 -31.13 -25.81
N ILE A 65 26.77 -29.95 -26.38
CA ILE A 65 27.38 -29.50 -27.62
C ILE A 65 28.22 -28.27 -27.32
N ILE A 66 29.46 -28.21 -27.82
CA ILE A 66 30.37 -27.10 -27.54
C ILE A 66 31.02 -26.55 -28.82
N ILE A 67 31.28 -25.25 -28.82
CA ILE A 67 32.39 -24.65 -29.55
C ILE A 67 33.45 -24.32 -28.45
N PRO A 68 34.63 -24.95 -28.49
CA PRO A 68 35.65 -24.81 -27.44
C PRO A 68 36.02 -23.36 -27.15
N GLN A 69 36.45 -23.07 -25.92
CA GLN A 69 36.92 -21.75 -25.56
C GLN A 69 38.04 -21.28 -26.48
N ASN A 70 37.98 -20.03 -26.91
CA ASN A 70 38.88 -19.41 -27.88
C ASN A 70 38.79 -19.99 -29.30
N ALA A 71 37.83 -20.86 -29.59
CA ALA A 71 37.52 -21.30 -30.95
C ALA A 71 36.27 -20.58 -31.46
N THR A 72 36.10 -20.57 -32.75
CA THR A 72 34.93 -20.04 -33.47
C THR A 72 34.56 -20.99 -34.57
N GLU A 73 33.30 -20.99 -35.01
CA GLU A 73 32.78 -21.75 -36.13
C GLU A 73 32.13 -20.78 -37.13
N ASP A 74 32.45 -20.95 -38.37
CA ASP A 74 31.92 -20.09 -39.45
C ASP A 74 30.65 -20.69 -40.06
N ALA A 75 29.62 -19.85 -40.16
CA ALA A 75 28.35 -20.16 -40.83
C ALA A 75 28.27 -19.39 -42.15
N PRO A 76 28.61 -20.01 -43.28
CA PRO A 76 28.51 -19.39 -44.58
C PRO A 76 27.04 -19.27 -45.00
N ILE A 77 26.65 -18.04 -45.32
CA ILE A 77 25.30 -17.69 -45.78
C ILE A 77 25.34 -17.58 -47.31
N GLU A 78 24.46 -18.26 -47.99
CA GLU A 78 24.33 -18.10 -49.45
C GLU A 78 23.92 -16.66 -49.78
N ASN A 79 24.52 -16.08 -50.81
CA ASN A 79 24.13 -14.75 -51.25
C ASN A 79 22.63 -14.70 -51.59
N GLY A 80 21.97 -13.61 -51.23
CA GLY A 80 20.60 -13.39 -51.62
C GLY A 80 20.47 -12.88 -53.06
N SER A 81 19.26 -12.65 -53.52
CA SER A 81 18.92 -12.16 -54.85
C SER A 81 18.46 -10.70 -54.79
N GLN A 82 18.81 -9.92 -55.80
CA GLN A 82 18.33 -8.53 -55.89
C GLN A 82 16.80 -8.46 -55.81
N ASN A 83 16.27 -7.45 -55.08
CA ASN A 83 14.84 -7.25 -54.87
C ASN A 83 14.12 -8.42 -54.16
N LYS A 84 14.87 -9.23 -53.43
CA LYS A 84 14.32 -10.34 -52.62
C LYS A 84 14.78 -10.17 -51.17
N THR A 85 14.01 -10.78 -50.27
CA THR A 85 14.37 -10.94 -48.86
C THR A 85 14.05 -12.36 -48.43
N ARG A 86 14.80 -12.89 -47.48
CA ARG A 86 14.58 -14.18 -46.83
C ARG A 86 15.17 -14.21 -45.42
N ILE A 87 14.77 -15.18 -44.62
CA ILE A 87 15.37 -15.49 -43.32
C ILE A 87 16.01 -16.87 -43.41
N ASP A 88 17.31 -16.97 -43.19
CA ASP A 88 18.02 -18.23 -42.99
C ASP A 88 18.14 -18.52 -41.47
N VAL A 89 18.29 -19.80 -41.10
CA VAL A 89 18.46 -20.21 -39.69
C VAL A 89 19.86 -20.81 -39.52
N ILE A 90 20.63 -20.28 -38.60
CA ILE A 90 21.85 -20.91 -38.08
C ILE A 90 21.45 -21.81 -36.94
N ALA A 91 21.78 -23.10 -36.96
CA ALA A 91 21.40 -24.06 -35.92
C ALA A 91 22.57 -24.99 -35.56
N LEU A 92 22.58 -25.46 -34.33
CA LEU A 92 23.37 -26.63 -33.92
C LEU A 92 22.52 -27.87 -34.30
N ARG A 93 23.11 -28.74 -35.09
CA ARG A 93 22.48 -29.99 -35.55
C ARG A 93 23.06 -31.17 -34.80
N TYR A 94 22.25 -31.87 -34.06
CA TYR A 94 22.52 -33.20 -33.57
C TYR A 94 22.23 -34.21 -34.72
N SER A 95 23.10 -35.16 -34.91
CA SER A 95 22.93 -36.26 -35.87
C SER A 95 23.36 -37.57 -35.25
N LYS A 96 22.60 -38.64 -35.57
CA LYS A 96 22.92 -40.01 -35.18
C LYS A 96 22.90 -40.90 -36.42
N ASP A 97 24.02 -41.51 -36.70
CA ASP A 97 24.10 -42.58 -37.70
C ASP A 97 23.34 -43.81 -37.14
N THR A 98 22.23 -44.17 -37.77
CA THR A 98 21.40 -45.29 -37.34
C THR A 98 22.04 -46.66 -37.56
N SER A 99 23.07 -46.78 -38.40
CA SER A 99 23.78 -48.03 -38.67
C SER A 99 24.89 -48.30 -37.66
N THR A 100 25.61 -47.27 -37.24
CA THR A 100 26.75 -47.37 -36.31
C THR A 100 26.40 -46.92 -34.89
N GLY A 101 25.30 -46.16 -34.73
CA GLY A 101 24.93 -45.56 -33.46
C GLY A 101 25.79 -44.34 -33.07
N ILE A 102 26.71 -43.91 -33.95
CA ILE A 102 27.61 -42.77 -33.69
C ILE A 102 26.81 -41.48 -33.72
N GLU A 103 26.96 -40.71 -32.63
CA GLU A 103 26.34 -39.38 -32.45
C GLU A 103 27.36 -38.29 -32.81
N SER A 104 26.91 -37.20 -33.45
CA SER A 104 27.74 -36.06 -33.83
C SER A 104 26.95 -34.76 -33.75
N ALA A 105 27.65 -33.63 -33.67
CA ALA A 105 27.05 -32.31 -33.77
C ALA A 105 27.79 -31.46 -34.79
N SER A 106 27.10 -30.56 -35.47
CA SER A 106 27.64 -29.60 -36.44
C SER A 106 26.85 -28.28 -36.41
N LEU A 107 27.52 -27.19 -36.81
CA LEU A 107 26.84 -25.94 -37.13
C LEU A 107 26.30 -26.05 -38.58
N VAL A 108 25.04 -25.71 -38.76
CA VAL A 108 24.39 -25.75 -40.07
C VAL A 108 23.65 -24.44 -40.35
N VAL A 109 23.54 -24.13 -41.64
CA VAL A 109 22.68 -23.03 -42.11
C VAL A 109 21.53 -23.65 -42.90
N ILE A 110 20.31 -23.35 -42.49
CA ILE A 110 19.08 -23.80 -43.13
C ILE A 110 18.52 -22.62 -43.91
N ARG A 111 18.57 -22.71 -45.23
CA ARG A 111 18.15 -21.64 -46.13
C ARG A 111 16.64 -21.48 -46.15
N GLY A 112 16.15 -20.26 -46.04
CA GLY A 112 14.74 -19.90 -46.14
C GLY A 112 14.28 -19.63 -47.58
N SER A 113 12.99 -19.46 -47.74
CA SER A 113 12.37 -19.12 -49.01
C SER A 113 12.41 -17.62 -49.26
N GLU A 114 12.79 -17.23 -50.48
CA GLU A 114 12.83 -15.83 -50.89
C GLU A 114 11.42 -15.28 -51.17
N VAL A 115 11.14 -14.09 -50.65
CA VAL A 115 9.96 -13.30 -51.02
C VAL A 115 10.42 -11.98 -51.67
N THR A 116 9.51 -11.25 -52.31
CA THR A 116 9.84 -9.95 -52.90
C THR A 116 10.22 -8.97 -51.78
N LEU A 117 11.19 -8.13 -52.02
CA LEU A 117 11.63 -7.11 -51.06
C LEU A 117 10.44 -6.21 -50.64
N GLY A 118 10.31 -5.98 -49.35
CA GLY A 118 9.14 -5.36 -48.72
C GLY A 118 8.02 -6.33 -48.33
N GLY A 119 8.10 -7.61 -48.73
CA GLY A 119 7.26 -8.67 -48.20
C GLY A 119 7.75 -9.14 -46.84
N THR A 120 6.99 -10.00 -46.17
CA THR A 120 7.33 -10.58 -44.85
C THR A 120 7.92 -11.98 -45.03
N PRO A 121 9.24 -12.16 -44.95
CA PRO A 121 9.85 -13.47 -45.00
C PRO A 121 9.58 -14.26 -43.71
N SER A 122 9.50 -15.58 -43.81
CA SER A 122 9.41 -16.47 -42.65
C SER A 122 10.66 -17.34 -42.54
N ALA A 123 11.04 -17.65 -41.31
CA ALA A 123 12.12 -18.59 -41.05
C ALA A 123 11.72 -19.99 -41.57
N PRO A 124 12.68 -20.74 -42.16
CA PRO A 124 12.43 -22.11 -42.59
C PRO A 124 12.14 -23.03 -41.41
N ALA A 125 11.38 -24.08 -41.61
CA ALA A 125 11.20 -25.11 -40.61
C ALA A 125 12.54 -25.85 -40.38
N VAL A 126 12.84 -26.07 -39.09
CA VAL A 126 13.99 -26.87 -38.67
C VAL A 126 13.56 -28.30 -38.38
N THR A 127 14.47 -29.27 -38.48
CA THR A 127 14.17 -30.64 -38.08
C THR A 127 14.07 -30.72 -36.56
N THR A 128 12.94 -31.17 -36.06
CA THR A 128 12.76 -31.39 -34.61
C THR A 128 12.54 -32.88 -34.33
N GLY A 129 13.27 -33.44 -33.40
CA GLY A 129 13.17 -34.81 -32.97
C GLY A 129 13.18 -34.95 -31.46
N ASN A 130 13.07 -36.17 -30.98
CA ASN A 130 13.26 -36.50 -29.57
C ASN A 130 14.47 -37.42 -29.46
N ILE A 131 15.59 -36.87 -28.96
CA ILE A 131 16.87 -37.56 -28.84
C ILE A 131 16.75 -38.75 -27.88
N PHE A 132 15.97 -38.65 -26.80
CA PHE A 132 15.74 -39.76 -25.89
C PHE A 132 14.96 -40.91 -26.50
N ASN A 133 14.15 -40.64 -27.52
CA ASN A 133 13.40 -41.67 -28.27
C ASN A 133 14.18 -42.18 -29.50
N GLY A 134 15.45 -41.72 -29.66
CA GLY A 134 16.33 -42.25 -30.70
C GLY A 134 16.17 -41.58 -32.06
N THR A 135 15.75 -40.33 -32.13
CA THR A 135 15.73 -39.58 -33.40
C THR A 135 17.11 -39.59 -34.05
N ALA A 136 17.15 -39.61 -35.37
CA ALA A 136 18.40 -39.51 -36.13
C ALA A 136 18.91 -38.10 -36.29
N GLN A 137 18.06 -37.08 -36.11
CA GLN A 137 18.43 -35.68 -36.25
C GLN A 137 17.55 -34.79 -35.38
N ASP A 138 18.17 -33.75 -34.80
CA ASP A 138 17.49 -32.62 -34.15
C ASP A 138 18.27 -31.33 -34.40
N ASP A 139 17.59 -30.23 -34.69
CA ASP A 139 18.19 -28.94 -34.92
C ASP A 139 17.79 -27.97 -33.78
N MET A 140 18.78 -27.40 -33.11
CA MET A 140 18.62 -26.35 -32.13
C MET A 140 18.91 -24.99 -32.80
N PRO A 141 17.91 -24.16 -33.12
CA PRO A 141 18.14 -22.84 -33.72
C PRO A 141 18.92 -21.93 -32.77
N LEU A 142 19.95 -21.27 -33.31
CA LEU A 142 20.71 -20.24 -32.60
C LEU A 142 20.31 -18.85 -33.09
N TYR A 143 20.28 -18.62 -34.40
CA TYR A 143 20.04 -17.32 -34.99
C TYR A 143 19.13 -17.38 -36.22
N HIS A 144 18.30 -16.35 -36.36
CA HIS A 144 17.68 -15.97 -37.59
C HIS A 144 18.51 -14.92 -38.30
N VAL A 145 18.86 -15.15 -39.56
CA VAL A 145 19.65 -14.25 -40.38
C VAL A 145 18.74 -13.67 -41.44
N LEU A 146 18.42 -12.39 -41.36
CA LEU A 146 17.68 -11.67 -42.38
C LEU A 146 18.63 -11.26 -43.50
N ILE A 147 18.33 -11.64 -44.73
CA ILE A 147 19.05 -11.27 -45.92
C ILE A 147 18.12 -10.38 -46.78
N GLU A 148 18.61 -9.20 -47.13
CA GLU A 148 17.95 -8.27 -48.04
C GLU A 148 18.85 -8.01 -49.27
N GLY A 149 18.31 -8.19 -50.44
CA GLY A 149 19.14 -8.18 -51.65
C GLY A 149 20.25 -9.22 -51.56
N THR A 150 21.48 -8.82 -51.64
CA THR A 150 22.66 -9.72 -51.65
C THR A 150 23.43 -9.72 -50.32
N GLN A 151 22.94 -9.04 -49.27
CA GLN A 151 23.66 -8.83 -48.03
C GLN A 151 22.87 -9.31 -46.81
N ILE A 152 23.60 -9.65 -45.75
CA ILE A 152 23.02 -9.84 -44.41
C ILE A 152 22.61 -8.49 -43.88
N GLU A 153 21.32 -8.34 -43.56
CA GLU A 153 20.74 -7.12 -42.95
C GLU A 153 20.81 -7.23 -41.42
N SER A 154 20.41 -8.35 -40.85
CA SER A 154 20.45 -8.54 -39.40
C SER A 154 20.59 -10.01 -39.01
N VAL A 155 21.11 -10.22 -37.77
CA VAL A 155 21.24 -11.51 -37.11
C VAL A 155 20.54 -11.44 -35.74
N THR A 156 19.46 -12.20 -35.60
CA THR A 156 18.62 -12.16 -34.39
C THR A 156 18.74 -13.45 -33.60
N LYS A 157 19.11 -13.36 -32.32
CA LYS A 157 19.21 -14.48 -31.41
C LYS A 157 17.80 -15.11 -31.14
N VAL A 158 17.71 -16.44 -31.17
CA VAL A 158 16.44 -17.18 -30.97
C VAL A 158 16.53 -18.29 -29.92
N PHE A 159 17.73 -18.58 -29.38
CA PHE A 159 17.89 -19.58 -28.33
C PHE A 159 17.59 -19.04 -26.94
N GLN A 160 17.28 -19.95 -26.02
CA GLN A 160 17.09 -19.67 -24.60
C GLN A 160 18.40 -19.89 -23.85
N GLU A 161 18.83 -18.89 -23.10
CA GLU A 161 19.91 -19.05 -22.11
C GLU A 161 19.35 -19.52 -20.77
N ILE A 162 20.06 -20.39 -20.08
CA ILE A 162 19.78 -20.71 -18.69
C ILE A 162 20.90 -20.15 -17.80
N PRO A 163 20.53 -19.50 -16.67
CA PRO A 163 21.53 -19.01 -15.74
C PRO A 163 22.24 -20.16 -15.05
N SER A 164 23.47 -19.94 -14.63
CA SER A 164 24.18 -20.83 -13.72
C SER A 164 23.43 -20.95 -12.38
N LEU A 165 23.72 -22.00 -11.61
CA LEU A 165 23.16 -22.14 -10.24
C LEU A 165 23.47 -20.92 -9.37
N ALA A 166 24.66 -20.31 -9.53
CA ALA A 166 25.05 -19.09 -8.83
C ALA A 166 24.21 -17.87 -9.24
N GLU A 167 23.74 -17.82 -10.49
CA GLU A 167 22.91 -16.73 -11.00
C GLU A 167 21.42 -16.95 -10.71
N MET A 168 21.00 -18.20 -10.50
CA MET A 168 19.61 -18.50 -10.15
C MET A 168 19.16 -17.83 -8.86
N GLY A 169 20.03 -17.79 -7.83
CA GLY A 169 19.74 -17.06 -6.59
C GLY A 169 19.47 -15.57 -6.84
N LYS A 170 20.20 -14.97 -7.77
CA LYS A 170 19.99 -13.58 -8.19
C LYS A 170 18.70 -13.42 -9.00
N ALA A 171 18.36 -14.40 -9.84
CA ALA A 171 17.15 -14.36 -10.65
C ALA A 171 15.87 -14.56 -9.83
N MET A 172 15.93 -15.33 -8.74
CA MET A 172 14.80 -15.51 -7.81
C MET A 172 14.40 -14.21 -7.11
N HIS A 173 15.36 -13.32 -6.92
CA HIS A 173 15.14 -12.02 -6.27
C HIS A 173 15.66 -10.89 -7.19
N PRO A 174 14.92 -10.48 -8.21
CA PRO A 174 15.35 -9.39 -9.10
C PRO A 174 15.48 -8.08 -8.33
N VAL A 175 16.26 -7.13 -8.88
CA VAL A 175 16.37 -5.77 -8.32
C VAL A 175 14.98 -5.17 -8.12
N GLY A 176 14.72 -4.61 -6.94
CA GLY A 176 13.41 -4.12 -6.52
C GLY A 176 12.55 -5.14 -5.77
N SER A 177 12.91 -6.43 -5.73
CA SER A 177 12.18 -7.42 -4.93
C SER A 177 12.40 -7.20 -3.43
N ALA A 178 11.41 -7.62 -2.63
CA ALA A 178 11.49 -7.63 -1.17
C ALA A 178 11.74 -9.06 -0.66
N TYR A 179 12.55 -9.16 0.39
CA TYR A 179 12.76 -10.38 1.17
C TYR A 179 12.36 -10.13 2.63
N ILE A 180 11.55 -11.01 3.19
CA ILE A 180 11.04 -10.90 4.56
C ILE A 180 11.64 -12.04 5.38
N SER A 181 12.19 -11.72 6.55
CA SER A 181 12.84 -12.67 7.44
C SER A 181 12.58 -12.35 8.91
N PHE A 182 12.52 -13.38 9.74
CA PHE A 182 12.52 -13.24 11.20
C PHE A 182 13.93 -13.07 11.78
N THR A 183 14.96 -13.33 10.99
CA THR A 183 16.36 -13.21 11.41
C THR A 183 17.02 -12.01 10.74
N ASN A 184 17.87 -11.30 11.49
CA ASN A 184 18.67 -10.20 10.98
C ASN A 184 19.91 -10.71 10.23
N VAL A 185 19.69 -11.38 9.10
CA VAL A 185 20.75 -11.82 8.20
C VAL A 185 20.56 -11.09 6.87
N ASN A 186 21.61 -10.42 6.41
CA ASN A 186 21.55 -9.74 5.13
C ASN A 186 21.40 -10.77 4.00
N PRO A 187 20.33 -10.67 3.18
CA PRO A 187 20.11 -11.63 2.08
C PRO A 187 21.27 -11.72 1.08
N ALA A 188 22.15 -10.72 1.03
CA ALA A 188 23.37 -10.76 0.22
C ALA A 188 24.27 -11.98 0.53
N GLU A 189 24.27 -12.46 1.77
CA GLU A 189 25.05 -13.64 2.19
C GLU A 189 24.57 -14.93 1.51
N VAL A 190 23.28 -15.01 1.17
CA VAL A 190 22.65 -16.19 0.56
C VAL A 190 22.44 -16.03 -0.93
N PHE A 191 21.91 -14.89 -1.36
CA PHE A 191 21.48 -14.63 -2.75
C PHE A 191 22.45 -13.74 -3.52
N GLY A 192 23.49 -13.19 -2.86
CA GLY A 192 24.34 -12.17 -3.44
C GLY A 192 23.60 -10.86 -3.72
N GLY A 193 24.26 -9.95 -4.45
CA GLY A 193 23.71 -8.62 -4.73
C GLY A 193 23.84 -7.65 -3.55
N THR A 194 23.19 -6.51 -3.67
CA THR A 194 23.15 -5.47 -2.64
C THR A 194 21.76 -5.29 -2.12
N TRP A 195 21.60 -5.31 -0.79
CA TRP A 195 20.32 -5.24 -0.11
C TRP A 195 20.33 -4.13 0.94
N VAL A 196 19.21 -3.47 1.10
CA VAL A 196 18.98 -2.48 2.15
C VAL A 196 17.78 -2.88 2.98
N GLU A 197 17.88 -2.68 4.29
CA GLU A 197 16.73 -2.85 5.17
C GLU A 197 15.73 -1.71 4.90
N GLU A 198 14.46 -2.05 4.77
CA GLU A 198 13.40 -1.13 4.38
C GLU A 198 12.19 -1.26 5.33
N ALA A 199 11.32 -0.26 5.31
CA ALA A 199 10.03 -0.26 6.01
C ALA A 199 10.11 -0.46 7.54
N GLN A 200 11.21 -0.04 8.18
CA GLN A 200 11.35 -0.08 9.64
C GLN A 200 10.21 0.68 10.31
N GLY A 201 9.48 0.03 11.22
CA GLY A 201 8.32 0.59 11.91
C GLY A 201 7.11 0.90 11.01
N LYS A 202 7.03 0.31 9.81
CA LYS A 202 5.94 0.58 8.85
C LYS A 202 5.28 -0.72 8.39
N LEU A 203 3.98 -0.63 8.13
CA LEU A 203 3.23 -1.66 7.43
C LEU A 203 3.37 -1.47 5.92
N LEU A 204 3.46 -2.59 5.17
CA LEU A 204 3.46 -2.53 3.72
C LEU A 204 2.05 -2.31 3.19
N LEU A 205 1.90 -1.31 2.34
CA LEU A 205 0.66 -0.99 1.64
C LEU A 205 0.82 -1.29 0.15
N GLY A 206 -0.16 -1.97 -0.44
CA GLY A 206 -0.21 -2.14 -1.89
C GLY A 206 -0.29 -0.79 -2.61
N ARG A 207 0.45 -0.64 -3.70
CA ARG A 207 0.46 0.58 -4.52
C ARG A 207 -0.93 0.92 -5.06
N SER A 208 -1.28 2.20 -5.05
CA SER A 208 -2.44 2.77 -5.76
C SER A 208 -2.05 4.05 -6.50
N ALA A 209 -3.00 4.70 -7.17
CA ALA A 209 -2.79 6.01 -7.78
C ALA A 209 -2.45 7.07 -6.72
N ASP A 210 -3.15 7.04 -5.58
CA ASP A 210 -2.95 7.98 -4.48
C ASP A 210 -1.74 7.63 -3.61
N HIS A 211 -1.28 6.39 -3.67
CA HIS A 211 -0.13 5.87 -2.94
C HIS A 211 0.85 5.20 -3.90
N PRO A 212 1.67 5.97 -4.61
CA PRO A 212 2.68 5.44 -5.52
C PRO A 212 3.75 4.64 -4.77
N ALA A 213 4.44 3.73 -5.47
CA ALA A 213 5.49 2.93 -4.89
C ALA A 213 6.59 3.81 -4.25
N GLY A 214 7.01 3.47 -3.03
CA GLY A 214 7.99 4.23 -2.25
C GLY A 214 7.42 5.39 -1.44
N SER A 215 6.12 5.75 -1.60
CA SER A 215 5.49 6.74 -0.74
C SER A 215 5.35 6.22 0.70
N THR A 216 5.40 7.12 1.66
CA THR A 216 5.25 6.80 3.08
C THR A 216 4.16 7.65 3.69
N GLY A 217 3.43 7.12 4.65
CA GLY A 217 2.34 7.83 5.33
C GLY A 217 1.83 7.06 6.54
N GLY A 218 0.71 7.54 7.08
CA GLY A 218 0.09 6.97 8.27
C GLY A 218 0.66 7.49 9.58
N LYS A 219 0.06 7.06 10.67
CA LYS A 219 0.45 7.36 12.07
C LYS A 219 0.13 6.15 12.93
N GLU A 220 0.89 5.97 13.99
CA GLU A 220 0.65 4.91 14.99
C GLU A 220 -0.39 5.33 16.03
N THR A 221 -0.51 6.63 16.24
CA THR A 221 -1.44 7.20 17.23
C THR A 221 -2.21 8.36 16.61
N VAL A 222 -3.41 8.62 17.15
CA VAL A 222 -4.22 9.77 16.79
C VAL A 222 -4.75 10.42 18.05
N THR A 223 -4.69 11.74 18.13
CA THR A 223 -5.43 12.54 19.10
C THR A 223 -6.63 13.13 18.38
N LEU A 224 -7.83 12.81 18.87
CA LEU A 224 -9.06 13.31 18.25
C LEU A 224 -9.19 14.81 18.48
N THR A 225 -9.52 15.53 17.47
CA THR A 225 -9.94 16.92 17.55
C THR A 225 -11.44 17.00 17.87
N GLU A 226 -11.90 18.12 18.41
CA GLU A 226 -13.33 18.35 18.68
C GLU A 226 -14.20 18.10 17.43
N ALA A 227 -13.73 18.53 16.26
CA ALA A 227 -14.44 18.33 14.99
C ALA A 227 -14.56 16.85 14.55
N GLN A 228 -13.76 15.96 15.12
CA GLN A 228 -13.78 14.51 14.83
C GLN A 228 -14.68 13.73 15.80
N LEU A 229 -15.18 14.40 16.86
CA LEU A 229 -16.15 13.80 17.76
C LEU A 229 -17.55 13.88 17.12
N PRO A 230 -18.39 12.83 17.26
CA PRO A 230 -19.78 12.92 16.86
C PRO A 230 -20.49 14.06 17.58
N ALA A 231 -21.33 14.83 16.88
CA ALA A 231 -22.13 15.87 17.50
C ALA A 231 -23.00 15.27 18.61
N HIS A 232 -22.81 15.74 19.84
CA HIS A 232 -23.59 15.25 20.99
C HIS A 232 -23.94 16.42 21.89
N LYS A 233 -25.01 16.25 22.68
CA LYS A 233 -25.47 17.22 23.66
C LYS A 233 -25.54 16.57 25.03
N HIS A 234 -25.13 17.31 26.04
CA HIS A 234 -25.41 16.97 27.44
C HIS A 234 -26.60 17.77 27.89
N THR A 235 -27.65 17.09 28.36
CA THR A 235 -28.77 17.75 29.03
C THR A 235 -28.45 17.77 30.50
N GLY A 236 -27.99 18.91 31.01
CA GLY A 236 -27.88 19.10 32.43
C GLY A 236 -29.29 19.05 33.08
N PRO A 237 -29.45 18.54 34.30
CA PRO A 237 -30.71 18.62 35.00
C PRO A 237 -31.12 20.10 35.16
N SER A 238 -32.34 20.41 34.73
CA SER A 238 -32.92 21.72 34.99
C SER A 238 -33.06 21.90 36.51
N HIS A 239 -32.60 22.97 37.03
CA HIS A 239 -32.75 23.31 38.43
C HIS A 239 -33.33 24.72 38.54
N THR A 240 -34.12 24.93 39.58
CA THR A 240 -34.71 26.24 39.96
C THR A 240 -34.28 26.57 41.36
N HIS A 241 -34.03 27.83 41.61
CA HIS A 241 -33.84 28.31 42.97
C HIS A 241 -35.18 28.75 43.51
N GLN A 242 -35.59 28.24 44.68
CA GLN A 242 -36.79 28.70 45.39
C GLN A 242 -36.40 29.87 46.27
N VAL A 243 -37.02 31.01 46.04
CA VAL A 243 -36.96 32.12 47.00
C VAL A 243 -38.05 31.83 48.03
N PRO A 244 -37.67 31.61 49.32
CA PRO A 244 -38.67 31.36 50.37
C PRO A 244 -39.61 32.56 50.54
N ALA A 245 -40.83 32.28 50.96
CA ALA A 245 -41.79 33.30 51.31
C ALA A 245 -41.20 34.19 52.45
N HIS A 246 -41.28 35.44 52.28
CA HIS A 246 -40.82 36.39 53.29
C HIS A 246 -41.84 37.49 53.42
N GLY A 247 -41.97 38.01 54.69
CA GLY A 247 -42.88 39.09 55.03
C GLY A 247 -42.15 40.42 55.07
N HIS A 248 -42.84 41.42 54.66
CA HIS A 248 -42.38 42.81 54.83
C HIS A 248 -43.08 43.40 56.08
N THR A 249 -42.39 44.02 56.98
CA THR A 249 -42.95 44.80 58.08
C THR A 249 -43.09 46.24 57.62
N ALA A 250 -44.30 46.78 57.75
CA ALA A 250 -44.52 48.19 57.55
C ALA A 250 -44.91 48.86 58.89
N SER A 251 -44.33 49.97 59.25
CA SER A 251 -44.73 50.79 60.39
C SER A 251 -45.28 52.11 59.89
N SER A 252 -46.48 52.49 60.39
CA SER A 252 -46.96 53.81 60.19
C SER A 252 -46.61 54.64 61.42
N ALA A 253 -46.12 55.84 61.27
CA ALA A 253 -45.96 56.77 62.36
C ALA A 253 -47.38 57.21 62.83
N SER A 254 -47.58 57.30 64.11
CA SER A 254 -48.82 57.86 64.71
C SER A 254 -49.08 59.22 64.09
N ALA A 255 -50.23 59.38 63.41
CA ALA A 255 -50.66 60.68 62.99
C ALA A 255 -50.95 61.49 64.21
N GLY A 256 -50.22 62.58 64.42
CA GLY A 256 -50.34 63.44 65.59
C GLY A 256 -51.78 63.76 65.92
N GLY A 257 -52.06 63.67 67.19
CA GLY A 257 -53.35 64.17 67.68
C GLY A 257 -53.58 65.61 67.22
N HIS A 258 -54.70 65.86 66.62
CA HIS A 258 -55.10 67.22 66.24
C HIS A 258 -56.41 67.52 66.89
N ALA A 259 -56.57 68.80 67.26
CA ALA A 259 -57.80 69.29 67.92
C ALA A 259 -58.50 70.27 66.99
N HIS A 260 -59.80 70.14 66.93
CA HIS A 260 -60.61 71.14 66.23
C HIS A 260 -61.09 72.18 67.19
N SER A 261 -60.84 73.46 66.90
CA SER A 261 -61.35 74.58 67.67
C SER A 261 -62.81 74.86 67.31
N ILE A 262 -63.68 74.77 68.31
CA ILE A 262 -65.09 75.13 68.13
C ILE A 262 -65.31 76.56 68.70
N TYR A 263 -65.72 77.49 67.85
CA TYR A 263 -65.96 78.86 68.25
C TYR A 263 -67.23 78.92 69.07
N ARG A 264 -67.15 79.51 70.26
CA ARG A 264 -68.27 79.86 71.10
C ARG A 264 -68.94 81.14 70.63
N ASN A 265 -70.22 81.10 70.36
CA ASN A 265 -70.96 82.35 70.16
C ASN A 265 -71.31 82.99 71.51
N LYS A 266 -70.85 84.21 71.73
CA LYS A 266 -71.05 84.98 72.97
C LYS A 266 -72.47 85.47 73.16
N ASN A 267 -73.36 85.39 72.26
CA ASN A 267 -74.65 86.02 72.26
C ASN A 267 -75.78 85.03 72.14
N ALA A 268 -75.77 83.95 72.81
CA ALA A 268 -76.94 83.13 72.96
C ALA A 268 -77.84 83.61 74.07
N ALA A 269 -78.89 84.34 73.75
CA ALA A 269 -79.93 84.68 74.65
C ALA A 269 -80.63 83.43 75.19
N SER A 270 -81.16 83.52 76.42
CA SER A 270 -81.78 82.42 77.13
C SER A 270 -82.93 81.81 76.35
N GLY A 271 -82.83 80.58 76.01
CA GLY A 271 -83.91 79.79 75.43
C GLY A 271 -83.42 78.44 75.02
N SER A 272 -83.80 77.49 75.77
CA SER A 272 -83.61 76.03 75.68
C SER A 272 -82.95 75.53 74.36
N SER A 273 -81.70 75.45 74.34
CA SER A 273 -80.96 74.59 73.38
C SER A 273 -80.04 73.68 74.17
N ARG A 274 -80.24 72.43 73.95
CA ARG A 274 -79.56 71.35 74.66
C ARG A 274 -78.03 71.23 74.41
N TYR A 275 -77.50 72.19 73.81
CA TYR A 275 -76.06 72.10 73.46
C TYR A 275 -75.27 73.40 73.75
N ALA A 276 -75.67 74.16 74.69
CA ALA A 276 -74.85 75.27 75.20
C ALA A 276 -73.89 74.75 76.24
N ILE A 277 -72.67 74.79 75.90
CA ILE A 277 -71.59 74.62 76.90
C ILE A 277 -71.49 75.94 77.61
N GLN A 278 -71.94 76.00 78.93
CA GLN A 278 -71.85 77.18 79.77
C GLN A 278 -70.52 77.13 80.50
N GLY A 279 -69.71 78.16 80.37
CA GLY A 279 -68.42 78.33 81.03
C GLY A 279 -67.77 79.66 80.67
N THR A 280 -66.97 80.20 81.62
CA THR A 280 -66.20 81.41 81.43
C THR A 280 -65.28 81.39 80.21
N ALA A 281 -65.04 82.56 79.61
CA ALA A 281 -64.28 82.67 78.37
C ALA A 281 -62.96 81.90 78.40
N GLY A 282 -62.86 81.01 77.50
CA GLY A 282 -61.71 80.13 77.23
C GLY A 282 -62.01 79.13 76.12
N THR A 283 -61.03 78.68 75.45
CA THR A 283 -61.13 77.60 74.47
C THR A 283 -61.40 76.30 75.25
N VAL A 284 -62.40 75.54 74.79
CA VAL A 284 -62.62 74.19 75.29
C VAL A 284 -62.14 73.29 74.14
N ASP A 285 -61.15 72.54 74.48
CA ASP A 285 -60.69 71.53 73.57
C ASP A 285 -61.80 70.46 73.36
N SER A 286 -62.05 70.13 72.21
CA SER A 286 -62.93 68.97 71.90
C SER A 286 -62.32 67.75 72.55
N ILE A 287 -63.14 66.89 73.11
CA ILE A 287 -62.66 65.56 73.54
C ILE A 287 -61.89 64.95 72.38
N SER A 288 -60.62 64.65 72.69
CA SER A 288 -59.77 63.98 71.72
C SER A 288 -60.45 62.65 71.28
N ASN A 289 -61.02 62.68 70.11
CA ASN A 289 -61.51 61.44 69.44
C ASN A 289 -60.59 61.11 68.29
N GLY A 290 -59.34 61.06 68.64
CA GLY A 290 -58.43 61.01 67.52
C GLY A 290 -57.48 59.86 67.47
N ALA A 291 -57.59 58.87 68.23
CA ALA A 291 -56.83 57.67 67.99
C ALA A 291 -57.50 56.85 66.85
N HIS A 292 -57.03 57.03 65.66
CA HIS A 292 -57.44 56.20 64.59
C HIS A 292 -56.21 55.49 64.03
N THR A 293 -56.40 54.25 63.56
CA THR A 293 -55.36 53.38 62.97
C THR A 293 -55.56 53.30 61.49
N HIS A 294 -54.50 53.44 60.75
CA HIS A 294 -54.51 53.11 59.35
C HIS A 294 -54.14 51.64 59.18
N THR A 295 -54.97 50.86 58.57
CA THR A 295 -54.59 49.49 58.18
C THR A 295 -53.69 49.54 56.98
N ILE A 296 -52.41 49.24 57.21
CA ILE A 296 -51.48 49.06 56.10
C ILE A 296 -51.47 47.55 55.75
N THR A 297 -52.00 47.19 54.57
CA THR A 297 -51.92 45.86 54.08
C THR A 297 -50.69 45.76 53.21
N VAL A 298 -49.65 45.11 53.71
CA VAL A 298 -48.47 44.76 52.96
C VAL A 298 -48.69 43.32 52.50
N ALA A 299 -48.80 43.10 51.19
CA ALA A 299 -48.89 41.76 50.63
C ALA A 299 -47.59 41.00 50.89
N ASN A 300 -47.66 39.84 51.47
CA ASN A 300 -46.51 38.94 51.53
C ASN A 300 -46.11 38.52 50.13
N CYS A 301 -44.80 38.50 49.89
CA CYS A 301 -44.25 37.91 48.69
C CYS A 301 -44.42 36.36 48.83
N ALA A 302 -45.24 35.78 47.98
CA ALA A 302 -45.33 34.32 47.93
C ALA A 302 -43.99 33.73 47.43
N ALA A 303 -43.70 32.52 47.85
CA ALA A 303 -42.55 31.79 47.31
C ALA A 303 -42.66 31.72 45.79
N PHE A 304 -41.64 32.04 45.09
CA PHE A 304 -41.56 31.91 43.65
C PHE A 304 -40.25 31.23 43.24
N ASN A 305 -40.28 30.52 42.14
CA ASN A 305 -39.09 29.92 41.53
C ASN A 305 -38.48 30.98 40.61
N THR A 306 -37.16 31.03 40.60
CA THR A 306 -36.45 31.81 39.60
C THR A 306 -36.65 31.16 38.22
N THR A 307 -36.60 31.91 37.13
CA THR A 307 -36.51 31.32 35.81
C THR A 307 -35.30 30.39 35.77
N SER A 308 -35.46 29.27 35.10
CA SER A 308 -34.39 28.26 34.93
C SER A 308 -33.06 28.94 34.60
N ALA A 309 -32.16 28.90 35.51
CA ALA A 309 -30.79 29.35 35.28
C ALA A 309 -29.90 28.13 35.20
N GLY A 310 -29.16 27.99 34.12
CA GLY A 310 -28.17 26.94 33.98
C GLY A 310 -27.91 26.55 32.53
N THR A 311 -27.27 27.42 31.78
CA THR A 311 -26.37 27.04 30.71
C THR A 311 -24.95 26.94 31.28
N GLY A 312 -24.81 26.19 32.36
CA GLY A 312 -23.47 25.93 32.90
C GLY A 312 -22.76 24.94 31.99
N ASP A 313 -21.58 25.26 31.52
CA ASP A 313 -20.70 24.29 30.86
C ASP A 313 -20.54 23.08 31.77
N THR A 314 -20.79 21.90 31.24
CA THR A 314 -20.61 20.62 31.97
C THR A 314 -19.13 20.30 32.19
N GLY A 315 -18.24 21.20 32.27
CA GLY A 315 -16.83 20.97 32.43
C GLY A 315 -16.21 20.20 31.25
N THR A 316 -14.94 20.33 31.02
CA THR A 316 -14.22 19.56 29.98
C THR A 316 -14.20 18.08 30.36
N THR A 317 -14.71 17.23 29.47
CA THR A 317 -14.63 15.78 29.60
C THR A 317 -13.61 15.28 28.57
N GLY A 318 -12.65 14.45 29.01
CA GLY A 318 -11.58 13.89 28.20
C GLY A 318 -10.22 14.54 28.43
N GLY A 319 -9.17 13.73 28.51
CA GLY A 319 -7.80 14.13 28.78
C GLY A 319 -6.98 14.54 27.54
N GLY A 320 -7.52 14.38 26.33
CA GLY A 320 -6.77 14.63 25.11
C GLY A 320 -5.65 13.61 24.84
N GLU A 321 -5.70 12.44 25.49
CA GLU A 321 -4.69 11.39 25.33
C GLU A 321 -4.73 10.82 23.92
N ALA A 322 -3.53 10.49 23.40
CA ALA A 322 -3.41 9.85 22.10
C ALA A 322 -3.94 8.41 22.12
N ILE A 323 -4.78 8.07 21.17
CA ILE A 323 -5.29 6.72 20.98
C ILE A 323 -4.35 5.96 20.06
N ASN A 324 -3.88 4.78 20.48
CA ASN A 324 -3.13 3.87 19.62
C ASN A 324 -4.09 3.25 18.58
N ILE A 325 -3.77 3.46 17.31
CA ILE A 325 -4.54 2.92 16.17
C ILE A 325 -3.79 1.81 15.43
N MET A 326 -2.65 1.37 15.97
CA MET A 326 -1.88 0.30 15.39
C MET A 326 -2.61 -1.03 15.55
N ASN A 327 -2.79 -1.75 14.44
CA ASN A 327 -3.32 -3.10 14.47
C ASN A 327 -2.34 -4.07 15.18
N PRO A 328 -2.81 -5.19 15.74
CA PRO A 328 -1.92 -6.25 16.19
C PRO A 328 -0.96 -6.64 15.06
N PHE A 329 0.33 -6.70 15.35
CA PHE A 329 1.37 -6.95 14.36
C PHE A 329 2.41 -7.95 14.88
N ILE A 330 3.19 -8.48 13.96
CA ILE A 330 4.43 -9.20 14.24
C ILE A 330 5.54 -8.49 13.45
N ALA A 331 6.63 -8.17 14.13
CA ALA A 331 7.76 -7.48 13.51
C ALA A 331 8.68 -8.48 12.80
N VAL A 332 9.12 -8.12 11.60
CA VAL A 332 10.04 -8.88 10.77
C VAL A 332 11.06 -7.93 10.13
N TYR A 333 12.20 -8.46 9.71
CA TYR A 333 13.13 -7.73 8.86
C TYR A 333 12.63 -7.75 7.41
N ILE A 334 12.59 -6.60 6.79
CA ILE A 334 12.21 -6.44 5.38
C ILE A 334 13.40 -5.84 4.64
N TRP A 335 13.89 -6.58 3.65
CA TRP A 335 15.03 -6.18 2.85
C TRP A 335 14.60 -5.94 1.41
N ARG A 336 15.07 -4.86 0.79
CA ARG A 336 14.87 -4.60 -0.63
C ARG A 336 16.17 -4.73 -1.39
N ARG A 337 16.17 -5.52 -2.48
CA ARG A 337 17.32 -5.62 -3.37
C ARG A 337 17.47 -4.35 -4.21
N ILE A 338 18.68 -3.77 -4.24
CA ILE A 338 18.99 -2.54 -4.98
C ILE A 338 20.03 -2.74 -6.10
N ALA A 339 20.79 -3.83 -6.06
CA ALA A 339 21.72 -4.21 -7.13
C ALA A 339 21.96 -5.74 -7.16
#